data_f612de30d593cb9b6fa1dfbe19d0b0c3
#
_entry.id   f612de30d593cb9b6fa1dfbe19d0b0c3
#
_cell.length_a   1.000
_cell.length_b   1.000
_cell.length_c   1.000
_cell.angle_alpha   90.00
_cell.angle_beta   90.00
_cell.angle_gamma   90.00
#
_symmetry.space_group_name_H-M   'P 1'
#
loop_
_entity.id
_entity.type
_entity.pdbx_description
1 polymer ?
#
loop_
_entity_poly.entity_id
_entity_poly.type
_entity_poly.pdbx_seq_one_letter_code
_entity_poly.pdbx_strand_id
1 'polypeptide(L)'
;MEEVETGDLFKGAYLLCRGGRLLRTTLSGRDHIVFVIEGEGLLAEDVRFRTGAASVNPLQLRETLNYLRDVVFEKTRVEKRRSLHASHPAS
;
A
#
# COMPACT_ATOMS: atom_id res chain seq x y z
N MET A 1 6.07 -16.83 -6.02
CA MET A 1 5.12 -15.72 -6.12
C MET A 1 5.84 -14.44 -6.45
N GLU A 2 5.18 -13.59 -7.22
CA GLU A 2 5.74 -12.30 -7.59
C GLU A 2 5.45 -11.27 -6.52
N GLU A 3 6.37 -10.36 -6.32
CA GLU A 3 6.19 -9.22 -5.42
C GLU A 3 6.30 -7.93 -6.20
N VAL A 4 5.44 -6.98 -5.87
CA VAL A 4 5.48 -5.63 -6.43
C VAL A 4 5.52 -4.64 -5.28
N GLU A 5 6.46 -3.71 -5.33
CA GLU A 5 6.56 -2.62 -4.37
C GLU A 5 6.01 -1.35 -5.02
N THR A 6 5.17 -0.63 -4.32
CA THR A 6 4.62 0.60 -4.86
C THR A 6 4.24 1.57 -3.75
N GLY A 7 4.49 2.85 -4.01
CA GLY A 7 3.99 3.92 -3.15
C GLY A 7 2.70 4.52 -3.66
N ASP A 8 2.21 4.04 -4.81
CA ASP A 8 0.99 4.54 -5.42
C ASP A 8 -0.21 3.81 -4.83
N LEU A 9 -1.07 4.56 -4.15
CA LEU A 9 -2.24 4.01 -3.49
C LEU A 9 -3.20 3.34 -4.47
N PHE A 10 -3.43 3.98 -5.64
CA PHE A 10 -4.32 3.42 -6.64
C PHE A 10 -3.78 2.13 -7.24
N LYS A 11 -2.49 2.12 -7.55
CA LYS A 11 -1.86 0.92 -8.08
C LYS A 11 -1.89 -0.20 -7.05
N GLY A 12 -1.60 0.12 -5.80
CA GLY A 12 -1.68 -0.87 -4.73
C GLY A 12 -3.07 -1.47 -4.62
N ALA A 13 -4.10 -0.63 -4.63
CA ALA A 13 -5.47 -1.09 -4.57
C ALA A 13 -5.84 -1.95 -5.79
N TYR A 14 -5.40 -1.54 -6.96
CA TYR A 14 -5.65 -2.32 -8.18
C TYR A 14 -5.03 -3.73 -8.07
N LEU A 15 -3.78 -3.79 -7.63
CA LEU A 15 -3.10 -5.08 -7.50
C LEU A 15 -3.79 -5.99 -6.49
N LEU A 16 -4.31 -5.44 -5.40
CA LEU A 16 -5.09 -6.23 -4.45
C LEU A 16 -6.38 -6.74 -5.07
N CYS A 17 -7.03 -5.94 -5.91
CA CYS A 17 -8.23 -6.37 -6.62
C CYS A 17 -7.94 -7.48 -7.63
N ARG A 18 -6.72 -7.58 -8.11
CA ARG A 18 -6.32 -8.58 -9.10
C ARG A 18 -5.67 -9.82 -8.48
N GLY A 19 -5.97 -10.07 -7.24
CA GLY A 19 -5.50 -11.27 -6.56
C GLY A 19 -4.24 -11.09 -5.73
N GLY A 20 -3.75 -9.87 -5.63
CA GLY A 20 -2.61 -9.60 -4.77
C GLY A 20 -2.97 -9.61 -3.30
N ARG A 21 -1.97 -9.82 -2.47
CA ARG A 21 -2.11 -9.79 -1.03
C ARG A 21 -1.07 -8.84 -0.45
N LEU A 22 -1.52 -7.97 0.44
CA LEU A 22 -0.61 -7.05 1.10
C LEU A 22 0.29 -7.82 2.05
N LEU A 23 1.58 -7.87 1.73
CA LEU A 23 2.54 -8.61 2.51
C LEU A 23 3.04 -7.77 3.69
N ARG A 24 3.39 -6.52 3.41
CA ARG A 24 3.83 -5.59 4.44
C ARG A 24 3.83 -4.17 3.90
N THR A 25 3.91 -3.22 4.83
CA THR A 25 4.14 -1.83 4.50
C THR A 25 5.44 -1.39 5.13
N THR A 26 6.18 -0.55 4.44
CA THR A 26 7.42 0.01 4.98
C THR A 26 7.36 1.53 4.88
N LEU A 27 7.97 2.19 5.84
CA LEU A 27 8.09 3.64 5.82
C LEU A 27 9.46 3.99 5.26
N SER A 28 9.45 4.68 4.13
CA SER A 28 10.67 5.10 3.46
C SER A 28 10.76 6.61 3.53
N GLY A 29 11.81 7.11 4.17
CA GLY A 29 11.92 8.55 4.39
C GLY A 29 10.93 9.05 5.42
N ARG A 30 10.53 10.31 5.33
CA ARG A 30 9.69 10.93 6.35
C ARG A 30 8.22 10.52 6.29
N ASP A 31 7.62 10.57 5.11
CA ASP A 31 6.18 10.35 4.98
C ASP A 31 5.86 9.47 3.79
N HIS A 32 6.82 8.67 3.37
CA HIS A 32 6.64 7.85 2.18
C HIS A 32 6.39 6.41 2.58
N ILE A 33 5.18 5.94 2.32
CA ILE A 33 4.81 4.56 2.61
C ILE A 33 4.87 3.74 1.34
N VAL A 34 5.54 2.60 1.43
CA VAL A 34 5.64 1.66 0.32
C VAL A 34 4.88 0.39 0.70
N PHE A 35 4.01 -0.05 -0.20
CA PHE A 35 3.28 -1.29 -0.05
C PHE A 35 4.03 -2.40 -0.78
N VAL A 36 4.19 -3.54 -0.13
CA VAL A 36 4.75 -4.73 -0.76
C VAL A 36 3.60 -5.73 -0.91
N ILE A 37 3.28 -6.03 -2.15
CA ILE A 37 2.12 -6.87 -2.49
C ILE A 37 2.62 -8.09 -3.25
N GLU A 38 2.13 -9.27 -2.86
CA GLU A 38 2.53 -10.51 -3.51
C GLU A 38 1.33 -11.20 -4.16
N GLY A 39 1.59 -11.97 -5.19
CA GLY A 39 0.56 -12.74 -5.86
C GLY A 39 1.05 -13.26 -7.20
N GLU A 40 0.27 -14.14 -7.79
CA GLU A 40 0.57 -14.67 -9.10
C GLU A 40 0.16 -13.70 -10.19
N GLY A 41 1.04 -13.50 -11.18
CA GLY A 41 0.74 -12.64 -12.32
C GLY A 41 0.75 -11.17 -12.01
N LEU A 42 1.26 -10.73 -10.86
CA LEU A 42 1.21 -9.33 -10.47
C LEU A 42 2.09 -8.44 -11.35
N LEU A 43 3.19 -8.95 -11.86
CA LEU A 43 4.04 -8.14 -12.73
C LEU A 43 3.31 -7.79 -14.02
N ALA A 44 2.51 -8.71 -14.56
CA ALA A 44 1.68 -8.44 -15.73
C ALA A 44 0.58 -7.42 -15.39
N GLU A 45 0.00 -7.51 -14.20
CA GLU A 45 -1.01 -6.54 -13.77
C GLU A 45 -0.41 -5.16 -13.57
N ASP A 46 0.82 -5.10 -13.09
CA ASP A 46 1.52 -3.83 -12.94
C ASP A 46 1.70 -3.16 -14.31
N VAL A 47 2.06 -3.93 -15.32
CA VAL A 47 2.20 -3.42 -16.68
C VAL A 47 0.84 -2.91 -17.20
N ARG A 48 -0.23 -3.66 -16.96
CA ARG A 48 -1.57 -3.25 -17.39
C ARG A 48 -1.98 -1.93 -16.73
N PHE A 49 -1.68 -1.78 -15.46
CA PHE A 49 -1.97 -0.52 -14.78
C PHE A 49 -1.22 0.65 -15.42
N ARG A 50 0.07 0.47 -15.67
CA ARG A 50 0.90 1.54 -16.22
C ARG A 50 0.56 1.90 -17.66
N THR A 51 0.06 0.93 -18.42
CA THR A 51 -0.24 1.15 -19.84
C THR A 51 -1.69 1.53 -20.10
N GLY A 52 -2.51 1.64 -19.06
CA GLY A 52 -3.91 1.99 -19.21
C GLY A 52 -4.80 0.83 -19.59
N ALA A 53 -4.29 -0.39 -19.59
CA ALA A 53 -5.07 -1.60 -19.88
C ALA A 53 -5.72 -2.22 -18.66
N ALA A 54 -5.62 -1.55 -17.50
CA ALA A 54 -6.20 -2.05 -16.27
C ALA A 54 -7.72 -2.06 -16.32
N SER A 55 -8.31 -3.12 -15.76
CA SER A 55 -9.76 -3.24 -15.66
C SER A 55 -10.08 -3.82 -14.30
N VAL A 56 -11.00 -3.18 -13.59
CA VAL A 56 -11.37 -3.60 -12.23
C VAL A 56 -12.78 -3.09 -11.93
N ASN A 57 -13.50 -3.83 -11.09
CA ASN A 57 -14.81 -3.39 -10.62
C ASN A 57 -14.64 -2.13 -9.76
N PRO A 58 -15.36 -1.04 -10.09
CA PRO A 58 -15.19 0.22 -9.37
C PRO A 58 -15.49 0.14 -7.88
N LEU A 59 -16.49 -0.64 -7.49
CA LEU A 59 -16.85 -0.80 -6.09
C LEU A 59 -15.75 -1.53 -5.33
N GLN A 60 -15.23 -2.59 -5.93
CA GLN A 60 -14.14 -3.35 -5.33
C GLN A 60 -12.89 -2.47 -5.17
N LEU A 61 -12.59 -1.67 -6.17
CA LEU A 61 -11.46 -0.74 -6.12
C LEU A 61 -11.64 0.26 -4.98
N ARG A 62 -12.84 0.80 -4.84
CA ARG A 62 -13.16 1.76 -3.78
C ARG A 62 -12.96 1.15 -2.40
N GLU A 63 -13.47 -0.06 -2.18
CA GLU A 63 -13.32 -0.75 -0.91
C GLU A 63 -11.85 -1.02 -0.59
N THR A 64 -11.10 -1.42 -1.59
CA THR A 64 -9.67 -1.71 -1.42
C THR A 64 -8.88 -0.43 -1.16
N LEU A 65 -9.24 0.68 -1.82
CA LEU A 65 -8.63 1.97 -1.56
C LEU A 65 -8.86 2.40 -0.11
N ASN A 66 -10.08 2.22 0.38
CA ASN A 66 -10.41 2.56 1.76
C ASN A 66 -9.60 1.70 2.73
N TYR A 67 -9.46 0.43 2.44
CA TYR A 67 -8.62 -0.46 3.23
C TYR A 67 -7.17 0.04 3.29
N LEU A 68 -6.59 0.37 2.14
CA LEU A 68 -5.21 0.86 2.11
C LEU A 68 -5.05 2.21 2.81
N ARG A 69 -6.04 3.09 2.69
CA ARG A 69 -6.01 4.35 3.41
C ARG A 69 -5.99 4.13 4.93
N ASP A 70 -6.77 3.17 5.40
CA ASP A 70 -6.78 2.82 6.81
C ASP A 70 -5.41 2.27 7.24
N VAL A 71 -4.79 1.44 6.41
CA VAL A 71 -3.45 0.92 6.67
C VAL A 71 -2.44 2.06 6.78
N VAL A 72 -2.48 3.01 5.86
CA VAL A 72 -1.58 4.16 5.87
C VAL A 72 -1.80 4.99 7.13
N PHE A 73 -3.05 5.24 7.46
CA PHE A 73 -3.40 6.04 8.64
C PHE A 73 -2.87 5.40 9.92
N GLU A 74 -3.06 4.10 10.07
CA GLU A 74 -2.58 3.37 11.24
C GLU A 74 -1.05 3.38 11.32
N LYS A 75 -0.40 3.15 10.18
CA LYS A 75 1.06 3.14 10.12
C LYS A 75 1.63 4.49 10.53
N THR A 76 1.08 5.56 9.98
CA THR A 76 1.50 6.92 10.27
C THR A 76 1.27 7.27 11.72
N ARG A 77 0.13 6.88 12.27
CA ARG A 77 -0.21 7.15 13.66
C ARG A 77 0.75 6.45 14.62
N VAL A 78 1.07 5.20 14.36
CA VAL A 78 2.00 4.43 15.18
C VAL A 78 3.39 5.05 15.15
N GLU A 79 3.88 5.40 13.97
CA GLU A 79 5.19 6.02 13.84
C GLU A 79 5.25 7.39 14.51
N LYS A 80 4.18 8.15 14.41
CA LYS A 80 4.07 9.45 15.07
C LYS A 80 4.11 9.30 16.59
N ARG A 81 3.42 8.31 17.14
CA ARG A 81 3.45 8.02 18.56
C ARG A 81 4.85 7.66 19.02
N ARG A 82 5.54 6.81 18.28
CA ARG A 82 6.92 6.45 18.58
C ARG A 82 7.82 7.66 18.63
N SER A 83 7.69 8.50 17.63
CA SER A 83 8.49 9.70 17.53
C SER A 83 8.25 10.64 18.71
N LEU A 84 7.00 10.86 19.07
CA LEU A 84 6.64 11.69 20.20
C LEU A 84 7.13 11.10 21.51
N HIS A 85 7.00 9.82 21.69
CA HIS A 85 7.48 9.14 22.88
C HIS A 85 8.99 9.23 23.01
N ALA A 86 9.68 9.06 21.91
CA ALA A 86 11.14 9.16 21.89
C ALA A 86 11.63 10.59 22.13
N SER A 87 10.82 11.59 21.82
CA SER A 87 11.22 12.98 22.01
C SER A 87 10.90 13.52 23.41
N HIS A 88 10.42 12.69 24.32
CA HIS A 88 10.18 13.05 25.72
C HIS A 88 11.03 12.22 26.67
N PRO A 89 12.34 12.30 26.55
CA PRO A 89 13.20 11.39 27.31
C PRO A 89 13.20 11.64 28.80
N ALA A 90 12.94 12.83 29.22
CA ALA A 90 13.07 13.21 30.61
C ALA A 90 11.78 13.10 31.39
N SER A 91 10.73 12.77 30.72
CA SER A 91 9.42 12.71 31.37
C SER A 91 9.15 11.39 31.98
#